data_3cfc224bc796be98e8afa49e6ac2b3fe
#
_entry.id   3cfc224bc796be98e8afa49e6ac2b3fe
#
_cell.length_a   1.000
_cell.length_b   1.000
_cell.length_c   1.000
_cell.angle_alpha   90.00
_cell.angle_beta   90.00
_cell.angle_gamma   90.00
#
_symmetry.space_group_name_H-M   'P 1'
#
loop_
_entity.id
_entity.type
_entity.pdbx_description
1 polymer ?
#
loop_
_entity_poly.entity_id
_entity_poly.type
_entity_poly.pdbx_seq_one_letter_code
_entity_poly.pdbx_strand_id
1 'polypeptide(L)'
;MTLAKALGSGAPLGAFLTKEFCSVLEPGDHGSTFGGNALTTAAGAAAAKVIVDEDIPELANETGAYFQGKLNGLSEKYEFITEVRGMGLLIALQMNIDIAGAAVTAALPEGLLINAVRPNMIRFMPPLNVTRDEIDEAVAILDKVLEETSK
;
A
#
# COMPACT_ATOMS: atom_id res chain seq x y z
N MET A 1 -2.15 8.15 -18.50
CA MET A 1 -1.76 7.60 -17.17
C MET A 1 -1.47 8.75 -16.23
N THR A 2 -1.95 8.70 -15.01
CA THR A 2 -1.64 9.70 -13.97
C THR A 2 -0.83 9.04 -12.86
N LEU A 3 0.17 9.74 -12.34
CA LEU A 3 1.05 9.34 -11.28
C LEU A 3 1.05 10.40 -10.18
N ALA A 4 1.09 9.99 -8.92
CA ALA A 4 1.13 10.90 -7.77
C ALA A 4 1.65 10.14 -6.53
N LYS A 5 1.43 10.71 -5.33
CA LYS A 5 1.72 10.07 -4.03
C LYS A 5 3.20 9.67 -3.90
N ALA A 6 3.53 8.39 -3.97
CA ALA A 6 4.89 7.89 -3.84
C ALA A 6 5.86 8.34 -4.95
N LEU A 7 5.37 8.95 -6.04
CA LEU A 7 6.21 9.43 -7.15
C LEU A 7 7.34 10.35 -6.68
N GLY A 8 7.08 11.21 -5.70
CA GLY A 8 8.08 12.13 -5.14
C GLY A 8 8.69 11.66 -3.81
N SER A 9 8.41 10.43 -3.35
CA SER A 9 8.90 9.89 -2.07
C SER A 9 8.70 10.84 -0.88
N GLY A 10 7.53 11.49 -0.80
CA GLY A 10 7.18 12.48 0.23
C GLY A 10 7.23 13.94 -0.26
N ALA A 11 7.91 14.24 -1.37
CA ALA A 11 7.81 15.55 -2.01
C ALA A 11 6.49 15.63 -2.82
N PRO A 12 5.75 16.76 -2.77
CA PRO A 12 4.51 16.91 -3.51
C PRO A 12 4.78 16.99 -5.03
N LEU A 13 4.51 15.89 -5.73
CA LEU A 13 4.71 15.74 -7.16
C LEU A 13 3.57 14.92 -7.77
N GLY A 14 3.11 15.34 -8.94
CA GLY A 14 2.23 14.58 -9.81
C GLY A 14 2.75 14.60 -11.24
N ALA A 15 2.45 13.54 -11.99
CA ALA A 15 2.75 13.48 -13.41
C ALA A 15 1.54 12.97 -14.20
N PHE A 16 1.43 13.44 -15.39
CA PHE A 16 0.43 13.03 -16.37
C PHE A 16 1.15 12.65 -17.66
N LEU A 17 0.85 11.45 -18.16
CA LEU A 17 1.40 10.94 -19.41
C LEU A 17 0.25 10.53 -20.33
N THR A 18 0.38 10.90 -21.61
CA THR A 18 -0.61 10.56 -22.64
C THR A 18 0.07 10.11 -23.92
N LYS A 19 -0.65 9.37 -24.74
CA LYS A 19 -0.23 9.06 -26.11
C LYS A 19 -0.57 10.25 -27.01
N GLU A 20 0.17 10.42 -28.09
CA GLU A 20 -0.01 11.55 -29.04
C GLU A 20 -1.46 11.72 -29.48
N PHE A 21 -2.14 10.62 -29.86
CA PHE A 21 -3.52 10.67 -30.31
C PHE A 21 -4.55 11.09 -29.24
N CYS A 22 -4.14 11.13 -27.95
CA CYS A 22 -4.94 11.62 -26.82
C CYS A 22 -4.48 13.00 -26.34
N SER A 23 -3.48 13.60 -26.99
CA SER A 23 -2.93 14.91 -26.62
C SER A 23 -3.86 16.01 -27.14
N VAL A 24 -4.76 16.46 -26.27
CA VAL A 24 -5.79 17.48 -26.62
C VAL A 24 -5.60 18.79 -25.85
N LEU A 25 -4.62 18.85 -24.93
CA LEU A 25 -4.34 20.05 -24.15
C LEU A 25 -3.48 21.03 -24.94
N GLU A 26 -3.87 22.29 -24.96
CA GLU A 26 -3.15 23.37 -25.59
C GLU A 26 -2.51 24.33 -24.57
N PRO A 27 -1.50 25.13 -24.96
CA PRO A 27 -0.94 26.14 -24.09
C PRO A 27 -2.03 27.09 -23.56
N GLY A 28 -2.17 27.17 -22.25
CA GLY A 28 -3.18 28.00 -21.58
C GLY A 28 -4.35 27.19 -20.96
N ASP A 29 -4.53 25.91 -21.30
CA ASP A 29 -5.62 25.09 -20.75
C ASP A 29 -5.44 24.79 -19.27
N HIS A 30 -4.21 24.77 -18.80
CA HIS A 30 -3.88 24.56 -17.39
C HIS A 30 -2.61 25.30 -17.00
N GLY A 31 -2.43 25.49 -15.68
CA GLY A 31 -1.23 26.09 -15.12
C GLY A 31 -1.07 25.77 -13.64
N SER A 32 0.15 25.84 -13.16
CA SER A 32 0.48 25.68 -11.76
C SER A 32 1.73 26.48 -11.43
N THR A 33 1.65 27.39 -10.46
CA THR A 33 2.79 28.22 -10.05
C THR A 33 3.99 27.41 -9.58
N PHE A 34 3.75 26.33 -8.81
CA PHE A 34 4.80 25.49 -8.25
C PHE A 34 4.89 24.10 -8.90
N GLY A 35 4.04 23.80 -9.88
CA GLY A 35 4.07 22.54 -10.62
C GLY A 35 5.38 22.38 -11.40
N GLY A 36 5.99 21.21 -11.30
CA GLY A 36 7.23 20.91 -12.03
C GLY A 36 8.47 21.68 -11.53
N ASN A 37 8.46 22.17 -10.28
CA ASN A 37 9.63 22.87 -9.75
C ASN A 37 10.85 21.94 -9.62
N ALA A 38 12.04 22.52 -9.69
CA ALA A 38 13.30 21.78 -9.76
C ALA A 38 13.56 20.85 -8.57
N LEU A 39 13.11 21.21 -7.36
CA LEU A 39 13.32 20.39 -6.17
C LEU A 39 12.50 19.11 -6.22
N THR A 40 11.19 19.24 -6.43
CA THR A 40 10.27 18.08 -6.41
C THR A 40 10.46 17.17 -7.61
N THR A 41 10.81 17.72 -8.79
CA THR A 41 11.12 16.91 -9.97
C THR A 41 12.44 16.17 -9.84
N ALA A 42 13.45 16.75 -9.18
CA ALA A 42 14.71 16.05 -8.87
C ALA A 42 14.45 14.89 -7.88
N ALA A 43 13.63 15.10 -6.85
CA ALA A 43 13.22 14.04 -5.93
C ALA A 43 12.48 12.90 -6.66
N GLY A 44 11.52 13.24 -7.51
CA GLY A 44 10.78 12.26 -8.32
C GLY A 44 11.65 11.49 -9.30
N ALA A 45 12.61 12.16 -9.94
CA ALA A 45 13.57 11.51 -10.84
C ALA A 45 14.47 10.51 -10.07
N ALA A 46 14.93 10.87 -8.88
CA ALA A 46 15.72 9.99 -8.02
C ALA A 46 14.89 8.78 -7.56
N ALA A 47 13.65 8.99 -7.12
CA ALA A 47 12.75 7.90 -6.72
C ALA A 47 12.44 6.95 -7.89
N ALA A 48 12.13 7.48 -9.06
CA ALA A 48 11.88 6.68 -10.25
C ALA A 48 13.10 5.87 -10.67
N LYS A 49 14.31 6.46 -10.54
CA LYS A 49 15.56 5.75 -10.82
C LYS A 49 15.75 4.54 -9.90
N VAL A 50 15.53 4.68 -8.60
CA VAL A 50 15.61 3.56 -7.63
C VAL A 50 14.60 2.47 -8.00
N ILE A 51 13.34 2.84 -8.30
CA ILE A 51 12.30 1.88 -8.67
C ILE A 51 12.70 1.03 -9.87
N VAL A 52 13.37 1.64 -10.87
CA VAL A 52 13.81 0.94 -12.08
C VAL A 52 15.10 0.16 -11.85
N ASP A 53 16.11 0.77 -11.23
CA ASP A 53 17.44 0.16 -11.07
C ASP A 53 17.43 -1.04 -10.11
N GLU A 54 16.56 -1.03 -9.10
CA GLU A 54 16.46 -2.09 -8.09
C GLU A 54 15.31 -3.07 -8.36
N ASP A 55 14.65 -2.96 -9.52
CA ASP A 55 13.50 -3.79 -9.92
C ASP A 55 12.45 -3.92 -8.83
N ILE A 56 12.10 -2.79 -8.21
CA ILE A 56 11.14 -2.72 -7.10
C ILE A 56 9.79 -3.38 -7.43
N PRO A 57 9.25 -3.34 -8.67
CA PRO A 57 8.03 -4.06 -9.00
C PRO A 57 8.12 -5.56 -8.77
N GLU A 58 9.23 -6.21 -9.15
CA GLU A 58 9.42 -7.65 -8.92
C GLU A 58 9.60 -7.96 -7.44
N LEU A 59 10.42 -7.17 -6.74
CA LEU A 59 10.58 -7.28 -5.29
C LEU A 59 9.21 -7.17 -4.57
N ALA A 60 8.36 -6.23 -4.98
CA ALA A 60 7.02 -6.06 -4.42
C ALA A 60 6.10 -7.26 -4.72
N ASN A 61 6.23 -7.90 -5.88
CA ASN A 61 5.50 -9.11 -6.22
C ASN A 61 5.91 -10.29 -5.34
N GLU A 62 7.21 -10.54 -5.21
CA GLU A 62 7.74 -11.63 -4.38
C GLU A 62 7.38 -11.45 -2.89
N THR A 63 7.63 -10.26 -2.37
CA THR A 63 7.35 -9.93 -0.96
C THR A 63 5.84 -9.91 -0.69
N GLY A 64 5.05 -9.43 -1.66
CA GLY A 64 3.59 -9.45 -1.59
C GLY A 64 3.02 -10.86 -1.59
N ALA A 65 3.56 -11.76 -2.40
CA ALA A 65 3.17 -13.18 -2.39
C ALA A 65 3.49 -13.84 -1.04
N TYR A 66 4.65 -13.55 -0.45
CA TYR A 66 5.00 -13.99 0.90
C TYR A 66 4.00 -13.48 1.94
N PHE A 67 3.69 -12.18 1.92
CA PHE A 67 2.74 -11.58 2.85
C PHE A 67 1.34 -12.17 2.71
N GLN A 68 0.84 -12.33 1.49
CA GLN A 68 -0.45 -12.98 1.24
C GLN A 68 -0.47 -14.43 1.76
N GLY A 69 0.63 -15.18 1.60
CA GLY A 69 0.78 -16.51 2.17
C GLY A 69 0.63 -16.54 3.69
N LYS A 70 1.25 -15.59 4.39
CA LYS A 70 1.11 -15.44 5.85
C LYS A 70 -0.33 -15.08 6.27
N LEU A 71 -0.97 -14.16 5.57
CA LEU A 71 -2.36 -13.78 5.84
C LEU A 71 -3.34 -14.93 5.54
N ASN A 72 -3.10 -15.74 4.51
CA ASN A 72 -3.88 -16.95 4.25
C ASN A 72 -3.71 -17.99 5.37
N GLY A 73 -2.54 -18.08 6.02
CA GLY A 73 -2.37 -18.89 7.21
C GLY A 73 -3.29 -18.45 8.37
N LEU A 74 -3.59 -17.15 8.50
CA LEU A 74 -4.59 -16.67 9.47
C LEU A 74 -6.02 -17.08 9.07
N SER A 75 -6.34 -17.21 7.79
CA SER A 75 -7.66 -17.67 7.35
C SER A 75 -7.92 -19.14 7.68
N GLU A 76 -6.88 -19.93 7.85
CA GLU A 76 -6.99 -21.32 8.36
C GLU A 76 -7.29 -21.36 9.86
N LYS A 77 -6.88 -20.32 10.61
CA LYS A 77 -7.12 -20.18 12.05
C LYS A 77 -8.46 -19.53 12.37
N TYR A 78 -8.89 -18.56 11.55
CA TYR A 78 -10.07 -17.73 11.79
C TYR A 78 -11.10 -17.89 10.68
N GLU A 79 -12.18 -18.62 10.92
CA GLU A 79 -13.27 -18.85 9.95
C GLU A 79 -13.97 -17.55 9.47
N PHE A 80 -13.84 -16.45 10.23
CA PHE A 80 -14.39 -15.16 9.84
C PHE A 80 -13.56 -14.44 8.78
N ILE A 81 -12.32 -14.86 8.49
CA ILE A 81 -11.53 -14.35 7.36
C ILE A 81 -11.97 -15.08 6.10
N THR A 82 -12.59 -14.37 5.17
CA THR A 82 -13.22 -14.97 3.99
C THR A 82 -12.37 -14.88 2.74
N GLU A 83 -11.47 -13.90 2.67
CA GLU A 83 -10.64 -13.68 1.49
C GLU A 83 -9.40 -12.87 1.82
N VAL A 84 -8.26 -13.25 1.25
CA VAL A 84 -7.05 -12.41 1.14
C VAL A 84 -6.81 -12.15 -0.33
N ARG A 85 -6.77 -10.88 -0.75
CA ARG A 85 -6.58 -10.50 -2.15
C ARG A 85 -5.70 -9.27 -2.28
N GLY A 86 -5.04 -9.15 -3.43
CA GLY A 86 -4.21 -7.99 -3.74
C GLY A 86 -3.25 -8.26 -4.89
N MET A 87 -2.46 -7.24 -5.20
CA MET A 87 -1.36 -7.32 -6.16
C MET A 87 -0.14 -6.65 -5.52
N GLY A 88 1.01 -7.33 -5.57
CA GLY A 88 2.21 -6.88 -4.86
C GLY A 88 1.89 -6.63 -3.39
N LEU A 89 2.28 -5.47 -2.89
CA LEU A 89 2.10 -5.06 -1.49
C LEU A 89 0.80 -4.26 -1.21
N LEU A 90 -0.10 -4.14 -2.18
CA LEU A 90 -1.44 -3.61 -1.94
C LEU A 90 -2.39 -4.78 -1.68
N ILE A 91 -2.64 -5.10 -0.41
CA ILE A 91 -3.32 -6.31 0.03
C ILE A 91 -4.52 -5.95 0.89
N ALA A 92 -5.60 -6.69 0.74
CA ALA A 92 -6.80 -6.60 1.57
C ALA A 92 -7.11 -7.96 2.23
N LEU A 93 -7.47 -7.92 3.51
CA LEU A 93 -8.01 -9.04 4.27
C LEU A 93 -9.49 -8.74 4.51
N GLN A 94 -10.35 -9.57 3.93
CA GLN A 94 -11.80 -9.47 4.03
C GLN A 94 -12.31 -10.41 5.11
N MET A 95 -13.25 -9.93 5.91
CA MET A 95 -13.90 -10.69 6.98
C MET A 95 -15.43 -10.71 6.77
N ASN A 96 -16.13 -11.65 7.40
CA ASN A 96 -17.60 -11.70 7.44
C ASN A 96 -18.18 -11.06 8.71
N ILE A 97 -17.34 -10.45 9.56
CA ILE A 97 -17.72 -9.72 10.77
C ILE A 97 -17.12 -8.32 10.77
N ASP A 98 -17.76 -7.37 11.45
CA ASP A 98 -17.45 -5.94 11.41
C ASP A 98 -16.46 -5.53 12.53
N ILE A 99 -15.25 -6.11 12.53
CA ILE A 99 -14.24 -5.86 13.57
C ILE A 99 -13.03 -5.04 13.07
N ALA A 100 -12.97 -4.65 11.81
CA ALA A 100 -11.79 -3.98 11.26
C ALA A 100 -11.43 -2.69 12.02
N GLY A 101 -12.42 -1.90 12.44
CA GLY A 101 -12.18 -0.70 13.23
C GLY A 101 -11.61 -0.99 14.63
N ALA A 102 -12.13 -2.03 15.30
CA ALA A 102 -11.62 -2.48 16.59
C ALA A 102 -10.19 -3.01 16.46
N ALA A 103 -9.92 -3.81 15.42
CA ALA A 103 -8.58 -4.32 15.12
C ALA A 103 -7.55 -3.20 14.87
N VAL A 104 -7.91 -2.15 14.11
CA VAL A 104 -7.04 -0.97 13.92
C VAL A 104 -6.73 -0.30 15.25
N THR A 105 -7.73 -0.12 16.11
CA THR A 105 -7.56 0.52 17.42
C THR A 105 -6.65 -0.32 18.33
N ALA A 106 -6.82 -1.63 18.34
CA ALA A 106 -6.02 -2.54 19.15
C ALA A 106 -4.59 -2.72 18.61
N ALA A 107 -4.39 -2.62 17.30
CA ALA A 107 -3.06 -2.75 16.67
C ALA A 107 -2.14 -1.56 16.97
N LEU A 108 -2.70 -0.35 17.14
CA LEU A 108 -1.92 0.87 17.31
C LEU A 108 -0.98 0.84 18.53
N PRO A 109 -1.42 0.48 19.75
CA PRO A 109 -0.53 0.38 20.91
C PRO A 109 0.49 -0.76 20.79
N GLU A 110 0.23 -1.77 19.97
CA GLU A 110 1.18 -2.86 19.66
C GLU A 110 2.24 -2.44 18.62
N GLY A 111 2.16 -1.21 18.09
CA GLY A 111 3.12 -0.66 17.13
C GLY A 111 2.78 -0.95 15.67
N LEU A 112 1.63 -1.55 15.36
CA LEU A 112 1.22 -1.87 13.99
C LEU A 112 0.21 -0.85 13.45
N LEU A 113 0.58 -0.16 12.37
CA LEU A 113 -0.29 0.75 11.62
C LEU A 113 -0.97 0.01 10.47
N ILE A 114 -2.27 -0.22 10.60
CA ILE A 114 -3.14 -0.81 9.58
C ILE A 114 -4.34 0.09 9.29
N ASN A 115 -5.08 -0.17 8.23
CA ASN A 115 -6.19 0.68 7.81
C ASN A 115 -7.47 -0.11 7.57
N ALA A 116 -8.54 0.23 8.28
CA ALA A 116 -9.88 -0.26 8.01
C ALA A 116 -10.50 0.55 6.87
N VAL A 117 -10.70 -0.08 5.70
CA VAL A 117 -11.35 0.57 4.54
C VAL A 117 -12.86 0.33 4.49
N ARG A 118 -13.32 -0.69 5.23
CA ARG A 118 -14.73 -1.02 5.49
C ARG A 118 -14.81 -1.62 6.90
N PRO A 119 -16.01 -1.70 7.50
CA PRO A 119 -16.17 -2.31 8.82
C PRO A 119 -15.59 -3.73 8.93
N ASN A 120 -15.58 -4.47 7.83
CA ASN A 120 -15.14 -5.86 7.72
C ASN A 120 -13.93 -6.05 6.79
N MET A 121 -13.10 -5.01 6.54
CA MET A 121 -11.95 -5.12 5.65
C MET A 121 -10.76 -4.32 6.16
N ILE A 122 -9.63 -4.98 6.31
CA ILE A 122 -8.33 -4.38 6.61
C ILE A 122 -7.51 -4.32 5.32
N ARG A 123 -6.85 -3.18 5.09
CA ARG A 123 -5.93 -2.97 3.98
C ARG A 123 -4.51 -2.78 4.49
N PHE A 124 -3.58 -3.45 3.82
CA PHE A 124 -2.15 -3.33 4.04
C PHE A 124 -1.49 -2.62 2.86
N MET A 125 -0.62 -1.67 3.16
CA MET A 125 0.20 -0.92 2.20
C MET A 125 1.54 -0.59 2.87
N PRO A 126 2.39 -1.59 3.13
CA PRO A 126 3.69 -1.35 3.71
C PRO A 126 4.61 -0.63 2.71
N PRO A 127 5.76 -0.12 3.15
CA PRO A 127 6.82 0.35 2.26
C PRO A 127 7.21 -0.73 1.24
N LEU A 128 7.60 -0.32 0.02
CA LEU A 128 7.96 -1.27 -1.05
C LEU A 128 9.21 -2.09 -0.73
N ASN A 129 10.03 -1.65 0.21
CA ASN A 129 11.23 -2.32 0.71
C ASN A 129 11.01 -3.03 2.05
N VAL A 130 9.77 -3.31 2.43
CA VAL A 130 9.45 -4.07 3.65
C VAL A 130 10.13 -5.44 3.62
N THR A 131 10.71 -5.83 4.72
CA THR A 131 11.41 -7.12 4.88
C THR A 131 10.43 -8.23 5.29
N ARG A 132 10.85 -9.50 5.11
CA ARG A 132 10.05 -10.64 5.59
C ARG A 132 9.93 -10.68 7.11
N ASP A 133 10.97 -10.25 7.82
CA ASP A 133 10.96 -10.20 9.29
C ASP A 133 9.93 -9.18 9.79
N GLU A 134 9.85 -8.00 9.16
CA GLU A 134 8.84 -6.98 9.47
C GLU A 134 7.41 -7.47 9.14
N ILE A 135 7.25 -8.24 8.06
CA ILE A 135 5.97 -8.88 7.73
C ILE A 135 5.59 -9.92 8.78
N ASP A 136 6.53 -10.75 9.23
CA ASP A 136 6.28 -11.76 10.25
C ASP A 136 5.90 -11.12 11.59
N GLU A 137 6.56 -10.03 11.98
CA GLU A 137 6.20 -9.24 13.15
C GLU A 137 4.78 -8.65 13.01
N ALA A 138 4.47 -8.03 11.87
CA ALA A 138 3.16 -7.47 11.62
C ALA A 138 2.03 -8.51 11.66
N VAL A 139 2.28 -9.71 11.11
CA VAL A 139 1.31 -10.82 11.13
C VAL A 139 1.13 -11.37 12.55
N ALA A 140 2.20 -11.46 13.34
CA ALA A 140 2.11 -11.91 14.74
C ALA A 140 1.28 -10.92 15.59
N ILE A 141 1.48 -9.61 15.41
CA ILE A 141 0.66 -8.58 16.07
C ILE A 141 -0.79 -8.68 15.60
N LEU A 142 -1.02 -8.83 14.30
CA LEU A 142 -2.36 -8.96 13.73
C LEU A 142 -3.08 -10.19 14.29
N ASP A 143 -2.41 -11.33 14.40
CA ASP A 143 -2.97 -12.56 14.98
C ASP A 143 -3.48 -12.33 16.41
N LYS A 144 -2.64 -11.73 17.26
CA LYS A 144 -3.01 -11.37 18.63
C LYS A 144 -4.24 -10.44 18.66
N VAL A 145 -4.23 -9.39 17.84
CA VAL A 145 -5.30 -8.39 17.76
C VAL A 145 -6.62 -9.01 17.28
N LEU A 146 -6.59 -9.88 16.27
CA LEU A 146 -7.79 -10.56 15.77
C LEU A 146 -8.38 -11.51 16.83
N GLU A 147 -7.53 -12.21 17.59
CA GLU A 147 -7.99 -13.08 18.69
C GLU A 147 -8.68 -12.27 19.81
N GLU A 148 -8.17 -11.08 20.12
CA GLU A 148 -8.76 -10.20 21.15
C GLU A 148 -10.07 -9.54 20.71
N THR A 149 -10.17 -9.12 19.44
CA THR A 149 -11.29 -8.31 18.93
C THR A 149 -12.44 -9.15 18.37
N SER A 150 -12.25 -10.45 18.16
CA SER A 150 -13.29 -11.36 17.66
C SER A 150 -14.11 -12.04 18.76
N LYS A 151 -13.81 -11.77 20.03
CA LYS A 151 -14.55 -12.27 21.20
C LYS A 151 -15.75 -11.39 21.49
#